data_ad41bf7fa5638f575e567a4ed5f24657
#
_entry.id   ad41bf7fa5638f575e567a4ed5f24657
#
_cell.length_a   1.000
_cell.length_b   1.000
_cell.length_c   1.000
_cell.angle_alpha   90.00
_cell.angle_beta   90.00
_cell.angle_gamma   90.00
#
_symmetry.space_group_name_H-M   'P 1'
#
loop_
_entity.id
_entity.type
_entity.pdbx_description
1 polymer ?
#
loop_
_entity_poly.entity_id
_entity_poly.type
_entity_poly.pdbx_seq_one_letter_code
_entity_poly.pdbx_strand_id
1 'polypeptide(L)'
;MTAKRFFETTLQAERIGELGASGAWPNRLLDDQITKWSAERSSEPVITDRFGTMTWGEFGAEVDAASKGLLEIGVRPGVIVQLQLPNWRHFVVAAMACDRIGAVVNPVAPIFRHNEVTVMSELGRPLVVITADSYRGFGLAQMHAELRERCEWVSELVVVPGPSVDTTDSMEDESWLPADAMTWEDLIEEGRFSSYDRSAVDLCRPGPNDVCEMMFTSGTTGMPKGVMHTHNILSVAVDAFVNTVCEGLEPHPGSGAPQAYVCHMASTLGHQTGYLYGMRLPLHIGGHVVFQDVWDPVEFVGLIEKHRIQLSMGATPFLADVLNVGNLADHDLSSWQRFLCAGAAIPRPMLERALELLPACTVLPGWGMTECGLLTVGRPSDPLERRLTDGRAVDDNEVRVVDEAGDPVTDAEGDLQCRGSALFAGYMAGREFTSQHWPDGWFDTGDRAIMNADGYIAIAGRSKDLVIRGGENVPVKEVEDVLLRHPAVGVVAIVAKPHERLGEIGCAFVQPAGDAPSLAELTDFLESQNVTRQFWPEELVIVDEFPMTPSGKIQKYRLRERLD
;
A
#
# COMPACT_ATOMS: atom_id res chain seq x y z
N MET A 1 8.21 31.76 14.29
CA MET A 1 8.43 31.11 12.96
C MET A 1 9.21 29.84 13.22
N THR A 2 8.57 28.69 13.21
CA THR A 2 9.25 27.38 13.21
C THR A 2 10.03 27.29 11.88
N ALA A 3 11.33 27.01 11.96
CA ALA A 3 12.17 26.85 10.78
C ALA A 3 11.60 25.70 9.91
N LYS A 4 11.50 25.91 8.60
CA LYS A 4 11.13 24.87 7.64
C LYS A 4 12.03 23.65 7.90
N ARG A 5 11.44 22.50 8.22
CA ARG A 5 12.20 21.25 8.40
C ARG A 5 12.65 20.78 7.02
N PHE A 6 13.94 20.74 6.79
CA PHE A 6 14.50 20.16 5.57
C PHE A 6 14.82 18.68 5.80
N PHE A 7 14.25 17.83 4.98
CA PHE A 7 14.58 16.41 4.96
C PHE A 7 15.84 16.19 4.14
N GLU A 8 16.75 15.39 4.67
CA GLU A 8 17.94 15.02 3.94
C GLU A 8 17.59 13.91 2.93
N THR A 9 17.48 14.29 1.64
CA THR A 9 17.17 13.36 0.55
C THR A 9 18.42 12.94 -0.21
N THR A 10 18.35 11.83 -0.96
CA THR A 10 19.39 11.41 -1.90
C THR A 10 19.31 12.13 -3.24
N LEU A 11 18.27 12.93 -3.45
CA LEU A 11 18.06 13.67 -4.69
C LEU A 11 19.12 14.76 -4.86
N GLN A 12 19.99 14.58 -5.83
CA GLN A 12 20.98 15.58 -6.24
C GLN A 12 20.37 16.55 -7.24
N ALA A 13 20.79 17.81 -7.21
CA ALA A 13 20.29 18.85 -8.13
C ALA A 13 20.48 18.46 -9.60
N GLU A 14 21.57 17.77 -9.94
CA GLU A 14 21.85 17.24 -11.28
C GLU A 14 20.78 16.22 -11.70
N ARG A 15 20.50 15.22 -10.85
CA ARG A 15 19.47 14.19 -11.09
C ARG A 15 18.07 14.79 -11.21
N ILE A 16 17.73 15.76 -10.37
CA ILE A 16 16.46 16.50 -10.47
C ILE A 16 16.36 17.20 -11.82
N GLY A 17 17.46 17.85 -12.26
CA GLY A 17 17.54 18.53 -13.56
C GLY A 17 17.38 17.57 -14.74
N GLU A 18 18.04 16.41 -14.70
CA GLU A 18 17.94 15.38 -15.74
C GLU A 18 16.51 14.83 -15.86
N LEU A 19 15.88 14.43 -14.73
CA LEU A 19 14.54 13.88 -14.73
C LEU A 19 13.48 14.89 -15.15
N GLY A 20 13.66 16.17 -14.78
CA GLY A 20 12.80 17.25 -15.27
C GLY A 20 12.99 17.55 -16.74
N ALA A 21 14.22 17.59 -17.23
CA ALA A 21 14.54 17.89 -18.63
C ALA A 21 14.14 16.75 -19.60
N SER A 22 14.23 15.50 -19.16
CA SER A 22 13.78 14.33 -19.93
C SER A 22 12.25 14.20 -19.99
N GLY A 23 11.51 14.90 -19.11
CA GLY A 23 10.07 14.75 -18.95
C GLY A 23 9.67 13.53 -18.11
N ALA A 24 10.63 12.80 -17.53
CA ALA A 24 10.36 11.69 -16.63
C ALA A 24 9.68 12.17 -15.34
N TRP A 25 9.98 13.41 -14.90
CA TRP A 25 9.25 14.07 -13.82
C TRP A 25 8.33 15.16 -14.35
N PRO A 26 6.99 15.07 -14.09
CA PRO A 26 6.00 15.99 -14.65
C PRO A 26 6.03 17.40 -14.03
N ASN A 27 6.70 17.57 -12.89
CA ASN A 27 6.81 18.85 -12.15
C ASN A 27 5.43 19.48 -11.83
N ARG A 28 4.45 18.66 -11.47
CA ARG A 28 3.09 19.08 -11.12
C ARG A 28 2.75 18.69 -9.68
N LEU A 29 1.76 19.37 -9.12
CA LEU A 29 1.18 19.03 -7.82
C LEU A 29 -0.22 18.44 -8.01
N LEU A 30 -0.59 17.46 -7.19
CA LEU A 30 -1.93 16.87 -7.23
C LEU A 30 -3.00 17.89 -6.87
N ASP A 31 -2.68 18.88 -6.02
CA ASP A 31 -3.59 19.98 -5.68
C ASP A 31 -4.09 20.78 -6.88
N ASP A 32 -3.29 20.91 -7.95
CA ASP A 32 -3.73 21.55 -9.19
C ASP A 32 -4.84 20.78 -9.88
N GLN A 33 -4.74 19.43 -9.87
CA GLN A 33 -5.77 18.57 -10.43
C GLN A 33 -7.06 18.64 -9.59
N ILE A 34 -6.94 18.61 -8.26
CA ILE A 34 -8.08 18.74 -7.35
C ILE A 34 -8.80 20.08 -7.57
N THR A 35 -8.05 21.17 -7.65
CA THR A 35 -8.61 22.51 -7.92
C THR A 35 -9.36 22.53 -9.25
N LYS A 36 -8.78 21.94 -10.31
CA LYS A 36 -9.40 21.83 -11.62
C LYS A 36 -10.70 21.02 -11.56
N TRP A 37 -10.65 19.79 -11.02
CA TRP A 37 -11.82 18.91 -11.01
C TRP A 37 -12.94 19.44 -10.11
N SER A 38 -12.61 20.08 -8.98
CA SER A 38 -13.59 20.72 -8.09
C SER A 38 -14.35 21.86 -8.78
N ALA A 39 -13.69 22.57 -9.71
CA ALA A 39 -14.31 23.64 -10.49
C ALA A 39 -15.12 23.09 -11.68
N GLU A 40 -14.56 22.15 -12.45
CA GLU A 40 -15.14 21.67 -13.71
C GLU A 40 -16.20 20.58 -13.50
N ARG A 41 -16.12 19.82 -12.38
CA ARG A 41 -16.95 18.63 -12.11
C ARG A 41 -17.58 18.66 -10.71
N SER A 42 -17.93 19.83 -10.21
CA SER A 42 -18.34 20.07 -8.82
C SER A 42 -19.46 19.16 -8.31
N SER A 43 -20.39 18.75 -9.16
CA SER A 43 -21.53 17.90 -8.80
C SER A 43 -21.29 16.40 -8.97
N GLU A 44 -20.13 16.01 -9.53
CA GLU A 44 -19.83 14.60 -9.75
C GLU A 44 -19.21 13.96 -8.50
N PRO A 45 -19.44 12.65 -8.28
CA PRO A 45 -18.87 11.94 -7.14
C PRO A 45 -17.34 11.83 -7.25
N VAL A 46 -16.66 11.98 -6.12
CA VAL A 46 -15.21 11.72 -5.98
C VAL A 46 -14.93 10.60 -5.01
N ILE A 47 -15.61 10.55 -3.87
CA ILE A 47 -15.42 9.53 -2.83
C ILE A 47 -16.78 8.98 -2.41
N THR A 48 -16.89 7.67 -2.34
CA THR A 48 -17.97 6.98 -1.63
C THR A 48 -17.35 6.11 -0.54
N ASP A 49 -17.80 6.31 0.68
CA ASP A 49 -17.36 5.56 1.86
C ASP A 49 -18.56 5.32 2.79
N ARG A 50 -18.31 4.86 4.02
CA ARG A 50 -19.38 4.63 4.98
C ARG A 50 -20.12 5.90 5.45
N PHE A 51 -19.60 7.11 5.16
CA PHE A 51 -20.29 8.38 5.39
C PHE A 51 -21.18 8.81 4.20
N GLY A 52 -21.27 8.00 3.16
CA GLY A 52 -22.04 8.28 1.95
C GLY A 52 -21.16 8.70 0.77
N THR A 53 -21.72 9.49 -0.14
CA THR A 53 -21.00 9.98 -1.34
C THR A 53 -20.69 11.47 -1.17
N MET A 54 -19.43 11.83 -1.45
CA MET A 54 -18.94 13.20 -1.50
C MET A 54 -18.68 13.59 -2.95
N THR A 55 -19.08 14.79 -3.33
CA THR A 55 -18.82 15.36 -4.65
C THR A 55 -17.48 16.08 -4.73
N TRP A 56 -16.98 16.34 -5.95
CA TRP A 56 -15.75 17.12 -6.16
C TRP A 56 -15.83 18.52 -5.57
N GLY A 57 -17.01 19.19 -5.66
CA GLY A 57 -17.20 20.51 -5.07
C GLY A 57 -17.14 20.51 -3.55
N GLU A 58 -17.78 19.54 -2.89
CA GLU A 58 -17.71 19.35 -1.43
C GLU A 58 -16.29 19.02 -0.99
N PHE A 59 -15.62 18.10 -1.70
CA PHE A 59 -14.25 17.71 -1.43
C PHE A 59 -13.28 18.90 -1.50
N GLY A 60 -13.34 19.69 -2.59
CA GLY A 60 -12.48 20.87 -2.75
C GLY A 60 -12.71 21.92 -1.66
N ALA A 61 -13.95 22.12 -1.24
CA ALA A 61 -14.31 23.04 -0.16
C ALA A 61 -13.81 22.55 1.20
N GLU A 62 -13.90 21.25 1.47
CA GLU A 62 -13.43 20.66 2.73
C GLU A 62 -11.90 20.64 2.81
N VAL A 63 -11.21 20.34 1.71
CA VAL A 63 -9.74 20.46 1.62
C VAL A 63 -9.29 21.91 1.88
N ASP A 64 -10.00 22.92 1.36
CA ASP A 64 -9.69 24.33 1.62
C ASP A 64 -9.85 24.67 3.10
N ALA A 65 -10.95 24.26 3.72
CA ALA A 65 -11.20 24.46 5.14
C ALA A 65 -10.16 23.74 6.01
N ALA A 66 -9.90 22.44 5.75
CA ALA A 66 -8.90 21.67 6.48
C ALA A 66 -7.48 22.28 6.36
N SER A 67 -7.11 22.79 5.18
CA SER A 67 -5.81 23.45 4.98
C SER A 67 -5.64 24.66 5.88
N LYS A 68 -6.68 25.50 5.99
CA LYS A 68 -6.69 26.69 6.85
C LYS A 68 -6.74 26.31 8.33
N GLY A 69 -7.56 25.32 8.72
CA GLY A 69 -7.61 24.81 10.07
C GLY A 69 -6.25 24.27 10.53
N LEU A 70 -5.55 23.51 9.68
CA LEU A 70 -4.20 23.03 9.98
C LEU A 70 -3.20 24.19 10.15
N LEU A 71 -3.34 25.28 9.37
CA LEU A 71 -2.52 26.49 9.57
C LEU A 71 -2.83 27.19 10.90
N GLU A 72 -4.09 27.25 11.33
CA GLU A 72 -4.47 27.86 12.64
C GLU A 72 -3.84 27.08 13.80
N ILE A 73 -3.85 25.76 13.78
CA ILE A 73 -3.24 24.92 14.82
C ILE A 73 -1.70 24.76 14.66
N GLY A 74 -1.08 25.57 13.81
CA GLY A 74 0.39 25.71 13.75
C GLY A 74 1.10 24.81 12.74
N VAL A 75 0.41 24.06 11.89
CA VAL A 75 1.06 23.31 10.80
C VAL A 75 1.68 24.27 9.78
N ARG A 76 2.87 23.97 9.32
CA ARG A 76 3.65 24.78 8.36
C ARG A 76 4.38 23.87 7.37
N PRO A 77 4.90 24.37 6.24
CA PRO A 77 5.66 23.55 5.30
C PRO A 77 6.78 22.74 5.98
N GLY A 78 6.84 21.44 5.67
CA GLY A 78 7.78 20.48 6.24
C GLY A 78 7.44 19.95 7.64
N VAL A 79 6.33 20.39 8.24
CA VAL A 79 5.81 19.79 9.48
C VAL A 79 5.16 18.43 9.17
N ILE A 80 5.38 17.43 10.04
CA ILE A 80 4.78 16.12 9.89
C ILE A 80 3.41 16.10 10.58
N VAL A 81 2.41 15.63 9.83
CA VAL A 81 1.06 15.31 10.30
C VAL A 81 0.86 13.81 10.18
N GLN A 82 0.60 13.13 11.30
CA GLN A 82 0.36 11.70 11.33
C GLN A 82 -1.13 11.42 11.16
N LEU A 83 -1.48 10.54 10.21
CA LEU A 83 -2.84 10.13 9.92
C LEU A 83 -3.03 8.66 10.25
N GLN A 84 -3.85 8.35 11.27
CA GLN A 84 -4.25 6.98 11.61
C GLN A 84 -5.77 6.83 11.53
N LEU A 85 -6.26 6.78 10.30
CA LEU A 85 -7.68 6.69 9.99
C LEU A 85 -7.96 5.45 9.13
N PRO A 86 -9.15 4.85 9.23
CA PRO A 86 -9.62 3.88 8.23
C PRO A 86 -9.72 4.52 6.83
N ASN A 87 -10.16 3.74 5.83
CA ASN A 87 -10.39 4.23 4.46
C ASN A 87 -11.62 5.15 4.41
N TRP A 88 -11.50 6.30 5.06
CA TRP A 88 -12.55 7.32 5.15
C TRP A 88 -12.14 8.57 4.38
N ARG A 89 -13.15 9.32 3.90
CA ARG A 89 -12.94 10.63 3.25
C ARG A 89 -12.05 11.58 4.04
N HIS A 90 -12.14 11.54 5.36
CA HIS A 90 -11.35 12.38 6.27
C HIS A 90 -9.84 12.17 6.11
N PHE A 91 -9.39 10.92 5.88
CA PHE A 91 -8.00 10.64 5.55
C PHE A 91 -7.58 11.36 4.27
N VAL A 92 -8.41 11.27 3.24
CA VAL A 92 -8.13 11.86 1.91
C VAL A 92 -8.11 13.38 1.99
N VAL A 93 -9.09 13.98 2.67
CA VAL A 93 -9.16 15.44 2.88
C VAL A 93 -7.94 15.92 3.67
N ALA A 94 -7.61 15.27 4.79
CA ALA A 94 -6.46 15.64 5.62
C ALA A 94 -5.13 15.54 4.85
N ALA A 95 -4.93 14.45 4.09
CA ALA A 95 -3.73 14.26 3.28
C ALA A 95 -3.59 15.33 2.20
N MET A 96 -4.68 15.68 1.51
CA MET A 96 -4.66 16.72 0.46
C MET A 96 -4.56 18.13 1.04
N ALA A 97 -5.09 18.38 2.24
CA ALA A 97 -4.87 19.62 2.98
C ALA A 97 -3.39 19.79 3.34
N CYS A 98 -2.72 18.73 3.80
CA CYS A 98 -1.27 18.72 4.04
C CYS A 98 -0.48 18.97 2.74
N ASP A 99 -0.82 18.28 1.65
CA ASP A 99 -0.19 18.48 0.33
C ASP A 99 -0.27 19.96 -0.10
N ARG A 100 -1.44 20.61 0.08
CA ARG A 100 -1.68 22.00 -0.31
C ARG A 100 -0.80 23.00 0.43
N ILE A 101 -0.55 22.78 1.73
CA ILE A 101 0.23 23.69 2.58
C ILE A 101 1.69 23.22 2.76
N GLY A 102 2.15 22.22 2.01
CA GLY A 102 3.52 21.71 2.07
C GLY A 102 3.89 20.99 3.36
N ALA A 103 2.91 20.51 4.12
CA ALA A 103 3.13 19.61 5.24
C ALA A 103 3.43 18.19 4.75
N VAL A 104 4.04 17.37 5.60
CA VAL A 104 4.40 15.99 5.27
C VAL A 104 3.44 15.02 5.94
N VAL A 105 2.77 14.20 5.15
CA VAL A 105 1.87 13.17 5.67
C VAL A 105 2.67 11.97 6.16
N ASN A 106 2.40 11.53 7.38
CA ASN A 106 2.82 10.23 7.88
C ASN A 106 1.60 9.31 7.99
N PRO A 107 1.33 8.49 6.96
CA PRO A 107 0.20 7.56 6.97
C PRO A 107 0.51 6.37 7.87
N VAL A 108 -0.44 6.00 8.73
CA VAL A 108 -0.34 4.91 9.68
C VAL A 108 -1.56 3.99 9.56
N ALA A 109 -1.32 2.70 9.43
CA ALA A 109 -2.41 1.74 9.32
C ALA A 109 -3.25 1.70 10.61
N PRO A 110 -4.61 1.70 10.53
CA PRO A 110 -5.48 1.77 11.72
C PRO A 110 -5.44 0.51 12.59
N ILE A 111 -4.82 -0.57 12.12
CA ILE A 111 -4.61 -1.78 12.92
C ILE A 111 -3.37 -1.72 13.82
N PHE A 112 -2.45 -0.77 13.63
CA PHE A 112 -1.29 -0.61 14.49
C PHE A 112 -1.70 -0.12 15.88
N ARG A 113 -0.93 -0.53 16.87
CA ARG A 113 -1.17 -0.29 18.29
C ARG A 113 0.00 0.45 18.92
N HIS A 114 -0.01 0.57 20.24
CA HIS A 114 0.97 1.34 21.01
C HIS A 114 2.42 1.10 20.58
N ASN A 115 2.84 -0.15 20.40
CA ASN A 115 4.24 -0.46 20.11
C ASN A 115 4.69 0.14 18.76
N GLU A 116 3.97 -0.17 17.69
CA GLU A 116 4.29 0.29 16.35
C GLU A 116 4.18 1.82 16.25
N VAL A 117 3.06 2.36 16.78
CA VAL A 117 2.76 3.79 16.72
C VAL A 117 3.76 4.62 17.53
N THR A 118 4.18 4.13 18.71
CA THR A 118 5.20 4.79 19.54
C THR A 118 6.49 4.97 18.75
N VAL A 119 7.02 3.89 18.16
CA VAL A 119 8.27 3.94 17.40
C VAL A 119 8.16 4.89 16.20
N MET A 120 7.04 4.83 15.47
CA MET A 120 6.81 5.73 14.32
C MET A 120 6.74 7.19 14.76
N SER A 121 6.06 7.48 15.90
CA SER A 121 5.93 8.82 16.45
C SER A 121 7.27 9.35 16.98
N GLU A 122 8.07 8.53 17.65
CA GLU A 122 9.40 8.90 18.14
C GLU A 122 10.35 9.26 16.99
N LEU A 123 10.31 8.49 15.91
CA LEU A 123 11.12 8.74 14.72
C LEU A 123 10.60 9.96 13.92
N GLY A 124 9.32 9.97 13.61
CA GLY A 124 8.67 10.99 12.79
C GLY A 124 8.50 12.33 13.49
N ARG A 125 8.24 12.34 14.78
CA ARG A 125 7.91 13.52 15.58
C ARG A 125 6.82 14.37 14.95
N PRO A 126 5.60 13.83 14.74
CA PRO A 126 4.49 14.57 14.19
C PRO A 126 4.06 15.70 15.15
N LEU A 127 3.77 16.88 14.60
CA LEU A 127 3.21 17.98 15.38
C LEU A 127 1.73 17.74 15.68
N VAL A 128 1.01 17.18 14.71
CA VAL A 128 -0.43 16.91 14.76
C VAL A 128 -0.66 15.44 14.46
N VAL A 129 -1.56 14.84 15.23
CA VAL A 129 -2.09 13.49 14.96
C VAL A 129 -3.57 13.62 14.64
N ILE A 130 -4.01 13.07 13.50
CA ILE A 130 -5.42 12.96 13.13
C ILE A 130 -5.78 11.47 13.14
N THR A 131 -6.75 11.09 13.97
CA THR A 131 -7.08 9.68 14.19
C THR A 131 -8.60 9.47 14.26
N ALA A 132 -9.05 8.22 14.05
CA ALA A 132 -10.44 7.86 14.36
C ALA A 132 -10.64 7.74 15.89
N ASP A 133 -11.88 7.90 16.35
CA ASP A 133 -12.27 7.58 17.71
C ASP A 133 -11.90 6.13 18.04
N SER A 134 -12.32 5.22 17.18
CA SER A 134 -12.10 3.78 17.33
C SER A 134 -12.01 3.07 15.98
N TYR A 135 -11.39 1.88 15.98
CA TYR A 135 -11.37 0.98 14.83
C TYR A 135 -11.44 -0.48 15.27
N ARG A 136 -12.43 -1.22 14.77
CA ARG A 136 -12.69 -2.63 15.12
C ARG A 136 -12.71 -2.87 16.63
N GLY A 137 -13.42 -2.01 17.37
CA GLY A 137 -13.59 -2.10 18.81
C GLY A 137 -12.38 -1.65 19.64
N PHE A 138 -11.33 -1.10 19.01
CA PHE A 138 -10.17 -0.55 19.70
C PHE A 138 -10.18 0.98 19.66
N GLY A 139 -10.07 1.64 20.83
CA GLY A 139 -10.04 3.09 20.96
C GLY A 139 -8.72 3.69 20.50
N LEU A 140 -8.68 4.20 19.27
CA LEU A 140 -7.49 4.84 18.70
C LEU A 140 -7.22 6.21 19.32
N ALA A 141 -8.28 7.02 19.52
CA ALA A 141 -8.16 8.32 20.16
C ALA A 141 -7.57 8.23 21.57
N GLN A 142 -8.05 7.28 22.37
CA GLN A 142 -7.52 7.03 23.72
C GLN A 142 -6.04 6.61 23.68
N MET A 143 -5.67 5.71 22.76
CA MET A 143 -4.27 5.31 22.57
C MET A 143 -3.37 6.53 22.27
N HIS A 144 -3.79 7.41 21.36
CA HIS A 144 -3.01 8.59 21.02
C HIS A 144 -2.95 9.63 22.15
N ALA A 145 -4.01 9.76 22.94
CA ALA A 145 -3.97 10.59 24.13
C ALA A 145 -2.93 10.09 25.15
N GLU A 146 -2.87 8.79 25.39
CA GLU A 146 -1.86 8.16 26.25
C GLU A 146 -0.43 8.33 25.69
N LEU A 147 -0.26 8.21 24.37
CA LEU A 147 1.03 8.43 23.72
C LEU A 147 1.47 9.89 23.78
N ARG A 148 0.53 10.85 23.69
CA ARG A 148 0.80 12.29 23.76
C ARG A 148 1.44 12.68 25.11
N GLU A 149 1.10 12.01 26.20
CA GLU A 149 1.74 12.22 27.51
C GLU A 149 3.26 11.94 27.48
N ARG A 150 3.72 11.09 26.57
CA ARG A 150 5.14 10.72 26.37
C ARG A 150 5.79 11.45 25.20
N CYS A 151 4.99 11.86 24.21
CA CYS A 151 5.42 12.47 22.97
C CYS A 151 5.16 13.98 23.01
N GLU A 152 5.97 14.73 23.77
CA GLU A 152 5.83 16.18 24.00
C GLU A 152 5.81 17.03 22.71
N TRP A 153 6.25 16.47 21.57
CA TRP A 153 6.21 17.13 20.27
C TRP A 153 4.84 17.12 19.60
N VAL A 154 3.90 16.27 20.03
CA VAL A 154 2.53 16.26 19.54
C VAL A 154 1.74 17.36 20.25
N SER A 155 1.54 18.50 19.54
CA SER A 155 0.80 19.63 20.08
C SER A 155 -0.70 19.42 20.04
N GLU A 156 -1.21 18.83 18.94
CA GLU A 156 -2.65 18.66 18.71
C GLU A 156 -3.02 17.23 18.37
N LEU A 157 -4.14 16.78 18.95
CA LEU A 157 -4.81 15.54 18.63
C LEU A 157 -6.18 15.88 18.06
N VAL A 158 -6.40 15.54 16.79
CA VAL A 158 -7.68 15.72 16.10
C VAL A 158 -8.36 14.36 15.96
N VAL A 159 -9.61 14.26 16.41
CA VAL A 159 -10.35 13.00 16.41
C VAL A 159 -11.52 13.07 15.44
N VAL A 160 -11.61 12.07 14.58
CA VAL A 160 -12.72 11.86 13.63
C VAL A 160 -13.66 10.82 14.26
N PRO A 161 -14.91 11.19 14.59
CA PRO A 161 -15.87 10.22 15.08
C PRO A 161 -16.26 9.23 13.99
N GLY A 162 -16.44 7.96 14.36
CA GLY A 162 -17.01 6.96 13.46
C GLY A 162 -18.45 7.32 13.06
N PRO A 163 -18.96 6.78 11.94
CA PRO A 163 -20.36 6.99 11.59
C PRO A 163 -21.24 6.38 12.67
N SER A 164 -22.16 7.15 13.20
CA SER A 164 -23.13 6.67 14.17
C SER A 164 -23.97 5.55 13.57
N VAL A 165 -23.87 4.37 14.14
CA VAL A 165 -24.78 3.26 13.86
C VAL A 165 -26.10 3.61 14.55
N ASP A 166 -27.13 3.96 13.77
CA ASP A 166 -28.51 4.27 14.23
C ASP A 166 -28.61 4.95 15.62
N THR A 167 -28.41 6.25 15.65
CA THR A 167 -28.60 7.01 16.87
C THR A 167 -30.03 7.50 16.98
N THR A 168 -30.86 6.75 17.67
CA THR A 168 -31.94 7.31 18.47
C THR A 168 -31.46 7.73 19.88
N ASP A 169 -30.18 7.52 20.20
CA ASP A 169 -29.58 7.96 21.47
C ASP A 169 -28.60 9.11 21.22
N SER A 170 -28.94 10.20 21.82
CA SER A 170 -28.33 11.53 21.89
C SER A 170 -26.80 11.58 21.74
N MET A 171 -26.31 12.49 20.87
CA MET A 171 -24.94 12.99 20.78
C MET A 171 -24.44 13.71 22.06
N GLU A 172 -24.99 13.40 23.23
CA GLU A 172 -24.62 14.03 24.50
C GLU A 172 -23.52 13.29 25.27
N ASP A 173 -23.08 12.11 24.83
CA ASP A 173 -21.98 11.36 25.45
C ASP A 173 -20.69 11.47 24.66
N GLU A 174 -19.95 12.55 24.85
CA GLU A 174 -18.59 12.78 24.28
C GLU A 174 -17.51 11.98 25.02
N SER A 175 -17.85 10.92 25.73
CA SER A 175 -16.89 10.09 26.51
C SER A 175 -15.80 9.44 25.65
N TRP A 176 -15.98 9.42 24.32
CA TRP A 176 -15.01 8.94 23.32
C TRP A 176 -13.92 9.96 23.00
N LEU A 177 -14.13 11.26 23.29
CA LEU A 177 -13.18 12.33 22.99
C LEU A 177 -12.26 12.57 24.22
N PRO A 178 -10.93 12.39 24.09
CA PRO A 178 -10.00 12.77 25.14
C PRO A 178 -10.12 14.27 25.49
N ALA A 179 -9.97 14.63 26.77
CA ALA A 179 -10.26 15.96 27.29
C ALA A 179 -9.54 17.13 26.59
N ASP A 180 -8.34 16.88 26.04
CA ASP A 180 -7.52 17.89 25.36
C ASP A 180 -7.43 17.62 23.85
N ALA A 181 -8.39 16.91 23.26
CA ALA A 181 -8.47 16.65 21.84
C ALA A 181 -9.49 17.58 21.17
N MET A 182 -9.25 17.89 19.92
CA MET A 182 -10.14 18.63 19.03
C MET A 182 -10.93 17.64 18.18
N THR A 183 -12.17 17.96 17.83
CA THR A 183 -12.90 17.17 16.83
C THR A 183 -12.49 17.58 15.41
N TRP A 184 -12.75 16.70 14.43
CA TRP A 184 -12.58 17.05 13.01
C TRP A 184 -13.45 18.25 12.60
N GLU A 185 -14.69 18.28 13.11
CA GLU A 185 -15.64 19.37 12.84
C GLU A 185 -15.11 20.70 13.35
N ASP A 186 -14.50 20.74 14.54
CA ASP A 186 -13.87 21.95 15.10
C ASP A 186 -12.72 22.43 14.19
N LEU A 187 -11.85 21.52 13.73
CA LEU A 187 -10.78 21.85 12.79
C LEU A 187 -11.32 22.48 11.50
N ILE A 188 -12.40 21.91 10.95
CA ILE A 188 -13.05 22.42 9.72
C ILE A 188 -13.71 23.77 9.98
N GLU A 189 -14.36 23.97 11.14
CA GLU A 189 -14.95 25.26 11.52
C GLU A 189 -13.88 26.32 11.70
N GLU A 190 -12.80 26.04 12.41
CA GLU A 190 -11.67 26.95 12.53
C GLU A 190 -11.15 27.38 11.16
N GLY A 191 -11.02 26.43 10.22
CA GLY A 191 -10.61 26.72 8.86
C GLY A 191 -11.60 27.58 8.08
N ARG A 192 -12.90 27.39 8.26
CA ARG A 192 -13.95 28.22 7.61
C ARG A 192 -13.98 29.66 8.11
N PHE A 193 -13.68 29.85 9.38
CA PHE A 193 -13.63 31.19 10.01
C PHE A 193 -12.22 31.77 10.09
N SER A 194 -11.23 31.07 9.57
CA SER A 194 -9.83 31.46 9.56
C SER A 194 -9.61 32.82 8.87
N SER A 195 -8.68 33.59 9.41
CA SER A 195 -8.19 34.82 8.78
C SER A 195 -7.21 34.56 7.61
N TYR A 196 -6.74 33.31 7.43
CA TYR A 196 -5.91 32.94 6.28
C TYR A 196 -6.75 32.96 5.00
N ASP A 197 -6.38 33.86 4.10
CA ASP A 197 -6.96 33.91 2.76
C ASP A 197 -6.20 32.97 1.80
N ARG A 198 -6.64 32.89 0.56
CA ARG A 198 -6.01 32.06 -0.47
C ARG A 198 -4.54 32.41 -0.66
N SER A 199 -4.17 33.68 -0.56
CA SER A 199 -2.79 34.12 -0.75
C SER A 199 -1.85 33.63 0.36
N ALA A 200 -2.35 33.53 1.59
CA ALA A 200 -1.61 32.95 2.71
C ALA A 200 -1.37 31.45 2.56
N VAL A 201 -2.38 30.72 2.06
CA VAL A 201 -2.25 29.29 1.73
C VAL A 201 -1.24 29.10 0.58
N ASP A 202 -1.32 29.93 -0.48
CA ASP A 202 -0.41 29.85 -1.63
C ASP A 202 1.06 30.15 -1.26
N LEU A 203 1.31 30.94 -0.22
CA LEU A 203 2.67 31.15 0.32
C LEU A 203 3.27 29.88 0.97
N CYS A 204 2.44 28.93 1.38
CA CYS A 204 2.85 27.65 1.93
C CYS A 204 3.01 26.56 0.88
N ARG A 205 2.61 26.83 -0.37
CA ARG A 205 2.61 25.88 -1.46
C ARG A 205 3.97 25.21 -1.66
N PRO A 206 4.05 23.86 -1.70
CA PRO A 206 5.32 23.14 -1.90
C PRO A 206 5.80 23.22 -3.34
N GLY A 207 7.09 22.93 -3.52
CA GLY A 207 7.64 22.56 -4.82
C GLY A 207 7.43 21.08 -5.15
N PRO A 208 7.49 20.69 -6.43
CA PRO A 208 7.26 19.31 -6.85
C PRO A 208 8.31 18.32 -6.30
N ASN A 209 9.46 18.80 -5.85
CA ASN A 209 10.55 18.02 -5.26
C ASN A 209 10.60 18.10 -3.73
N ASP A 210 9.66 18.79 -3.10
CA ASP A 210 9.54 18.77 -1.64
C ASP A 210 8.98 17.40 -1.19
N VAL A 211 9.46 16.92 -0.04
CA VAL A 211 8.93 15.70 0.58
C VAL A 211 7.50 15.97 1.05
N CYS A 212 6.56 15.13 0.62
CA CYS A 212 5.14 15.24 0.97
C CYS A 212 4.59 14.03 1.73
N GLU A 213 5.30 12.92 1.67
CA GLU A 213 4.94 11.69 2.37
C GLU A 213 6.17 11.08 3.06
N MET A 214 5.95 10.53 4.24
CA MET A 214 6.90 9.70 4.95
C MET A 214 6.19 8.46 5.50
N MET A 215 6.38 7.32 4.83
CA MET A 215 5.75 6.08 5.22
C MET A 215 6.74 5.15 5.93
N PHE A 216 6.36 4.63 7.08
CA PHE A 216 7.18 3.69 7.81
C PHE A 216 6.93 2.26 7.33
N THR A 217 8.02 1.55 7.04
CA THR A 217 8.01 0.12 6.74
C THR A 217 8.61 -0.67 7.88
N SER A 218 8.11 -1.89 8.12
CA SER A 218 8.76 -2.83 9.02
C SER A 218 10.11 -3.22 8.43
N GLY A 219 11.18 -2.59 8.92
CA GLY A 219 12.53 -2.93 8.48
C GLY A 219 12.85 -4.40 8.78
N THR A 220 13.56 -5.05 7.87
CA THR A 220 14.09 -6.42 8.07
C THR A 220 15.07 -6.53 9.24
N THR A 221 15.51 -5.40 9.80
CA THR A 221 16.39 -5.27 10.97
C THR A 221 15.64 -5.00 12.28
N GLY A 222 14.29 -5.07 12.27
CA GLY A 222 13.45 -4.85 13.44
C GLY A 222 13.06 -3.39 13.72
N MET A 223 13.84 -2.41 13.24
CA MET A 223 13.48 -0.98 13.38
C MET A 223 12.78 -0.46 12.13
N PRO A 224 11.64 0.24 12.27
CA PRO A 224 10.95 0.85 11.13
C PRO A 224 11.83 1.85 10.38
N LYS A 225 11.72 1.84 9.05
CA LYS A 225 12.40 2.79 8.17
C LYS A 225 11.37 3.78 7.63
N GLY A 226 11.59 5.07 7.82
CA GLY A 226 10.76 6.13 7.21
C GLY A 226 11.18 6.34 5.75
N VAL A 227 10.38 5.86 4.82
CA VAL A 227 10.56 6.04 3.36
C VAL A 227 9.97 7.38 2.96
N MET A 228 10.76 8.22 2.30
CA MET A 228 10.35 9.58 1.93
C MET A 228 10.02 9.67 0.44
N HIS A 229 8.88 10.28 0.12
CA HIS A 229 8.47 10.55 -1.25
C HIS A 229 8.22 12.05 -1.48
N THR A 230 8.55 12.49 -2.71
CA THR A 230 8.21 13.84 -3.20
C THR A 230 6.95 13.79 -4.06
N HIS A 231 6.37 14.96 -4.33
CA HIS A 231 5.21 15.04 -5.23
C HIS A 231 5.51 14.47 -6.63
N ASN A 232 6.72 14.69 -7.16
CA ASN A 232 7.12 14.13 -8.46
C ASN A 232 7.15 12.60 -8.42
N ILE A 233 7.79 12.00 -7.41
CA ILE A 233 7.90 10.55 -7.28
C ILE A 233 6.51 9.89 -7.22
N LEU A 234 5.61 10.44 -6.38
CA LEU A 234 4.24 9.92 -6.28
C LEU A 234 3.45 10.13 -7.58
N SER A 235 3.68 11.24 -8.29
CA SER A 235 3.03 11.50 -9.58
C SER A 235 3.47 10.51 -10.65
N VAL A 236 4.77 10.22 -10.74
CA VAL A 236 5.31 9.23 -11.70
C VAL A 236 4.77 7.82 -11.41
N ALA A 237 4.72 7.43 -10.13
CA ALA A 237 4.17 6.12 -9.77
C ALA A 237 2.69 5.98 -10.17
N VAL A 238 1.91 7.06 -10.07
CA VAL A 238 0.52 7.10 -10.55
C VAL A 238 0.44 7.08 -12.07
N ASP A 239 1.28 7.87 -12.77
CA ASP A 239 1.32 7.88 -14.23
C ASP A 239 1.67 6.51 -14.80
N ALA A 240 2.67 5.84 -14.24
CA ALA A 240 3.07 4.49 -14.63
C ALA A 240 1.91 3.47 -14.49
N PHE A 241 1.12 3.60 -13.43
CA PHE A 241 -0.09 2.80 -13.27
C PHE A 241 -1.13 3.10 -14.34
N VAL A 242 -1.41 4.38 -14.61
CA VAL A 242 -2.37 4.80 -15.65
C VAL A 242 -1.94 4.29 -17.01
N ASN A 243 -0.68 4.48 -17.37
CA ASN A 243 -0.13 4.09 -18.68
C ASN A 243 -0.14 2.58 -18.92
N THR A 244 -0.11 1.78 -17.84
CA THR A 244 0.06 0.33 -17.93
C THR A 244 -1.21 -0.43 -17.55
N VAL A 245 -1.70 -0.23 -16.32
CA VAL A 245 -2.84 -0.99 -15.80
C VAL A 245 -4.15 -0.54 -16.42
N CYS A 246 -4.29 0.77 -16.66
CA CYS A 246 -5.50 1.32 -17.28
C CYS A 246 -5.46 1.27 -18.82
N GLU A 247 -4.44 0.70 -19.43
CA GLU A 247 -4.37 0.52 -20.89
C GLU A 247 -5.62 -0.22 -21.40
N GLY A 248 -6.32 0.41 -22.35
CA GLY A 248 -7.55 -0.14 -22.96
C GLY A 248 -8.79 -0.13 -22.07
N LEU A 249 -8.76 0.52 -20.91
CA LEU A 249 -9.98 0.81 -20.16
C LEU A 249 -10.76 1.94 -20.80
N GLU A 250 -12.09 1.75 -20.94
CA GLU A 250 -12.97 2.82 -21.36
C GLU A 250 -13.31 3.73 -20.18
N PRO A 251 -13.29 5.06 -20.34
CA PRO A 251 -13.70 5.99 -19.30
C PRO A 251 -15.13 5.71 -18.83
N HIS A 252 -15.45 6.07 -17.60
CA HIS A 252 -16.81 5.94 -17.09
C HIS A 252 -17.79 6.75 -17.97
N PRO A 253 -18.89 6.15 -18.46
CA PRO A 253 -19.85 6.84 -19.32
C PRO A 253 -20.37 8.13 -18.67
N GLY A 254 -20.32 9.24 -19.42
CA GLY A 254 -20.75 10.56 -18.93
C GLY A 254 -19.72 11.33 -18.11
N SER A 255 -18.53 10.75 -17.83
CA SER A 255 -17.44 11.50 -17.24
C SER A 255 -16.89 12.49 -18.26
N GLY A 256 -16.71 13.75 -17.87
CA GLY A 256 -16.10 14.77 -18.72
C GLY A 256 -14.57 14.63 -18.84
N ALA A 257 -13.96 13.63 -18.20
CA ALA A 257 -12.51 13.43 -18.18
C ALA A 257 -12.11 12.16 -18.96
N PRO A 258 -11.03 12.21 -19.76
CA PRO A 258 -10.63 11.12 -20.65
C PRO A 258 -10.25 9.80 -19.94
N GLN A 259 -9.96 9.84 -18.64
CA GLN A 259 -9.52 8.70 -17.84
C GLN A 259 -10.21 8.60 -16.48
N ALA A 260 -11.41 9.19 -16.35
CA ALA A 260 -12.19 9.09 -15.12
C ALA A 260 -12.80 7.69 -14.97
N TYR A 261 -12.18 6.86 -14.15
CA TYR A 261 -12.67 5.53 -13.81
C TYR A 261 -13.33 5.51 -12.44
N VAL A 262 -14.23 4.54 -12.23
CA VAL A 262 -14.71 4.19 -10.90
C VAL A 262 -13.78 3.14 -10.32
N CYS A 263 -13.05 3.55 -9.30
CA CYS A 263 -12.05 2.74 -8.60
C CYS A 263 -12.63 2.16 -7.31
N HIS A 264 -12.08 1.06 -6.83
CA HIS A 264 -12.36 0.53 -5.50
C HIS A 264 -11.06 0.28 -4.76
N MET A 265 -11.08 0.52 -3.44
CA MET A 265 -9.95 0.24 -2.56
C MET A 265 -10.41 -0.23 -1.18
N ALA A 266 -9.94 -1.41 -0.78
CA ALA A 266 -10.07 -1.94 0.57
C ALA A 266 -8.73 -2.06 1.30
N SER A 267 -7.59 -2.02 0.57
CA SER A 267 -6.28 -1.91 1.21
C SER A 267 -6.17 -0.57 1.94
N THR A 268 -5.61 -0.61 3.16
CA THR A 268 -5.54 0.60 4.01
C THR A 268 -4.79 1.75 3.34
N LEU A 269 -5.31 2.97 3.49
CA LEU A 269 -4.65 4.21 3.09
C LEU A 269 -3.35 4.48 3.88
N GLY A 270 -3.18 3.80 5.02
CA GLY A 270 -1.92 3.77 5.78
C GLY A 270 -0.83 2.87 5.18
N HIS A 271 -1.01 2.38 3.96
CA HIS A 271 -0.04 1.57 3.21
C HIS A 271 0.08 2.08 1.78
N GLN A 272 1.25 1.92 1.14
CA GLN A 272 1.53 2.52 -0.17
C GLN A 272 0.52 2.13 -1.25
N THR A 273 -0.01 0.91 -1.22
CA THR A 273 -1.07 0.47 -2.14
C THR A 273 -2.32 1.34 -2.04
N GLY A 274 -2.83 1.54 -0.82
CA GLY A 274 -4.01 2.38 -0.59
C GLY A 274 -3.70 3.86 -0.86
N TYR A 275 -2.57 4.35 -0.38
CA TYR A 275 -2.18 5.76 -0.51
C TYR A 275 -2.01 6.18 -1.97
N LEU A 276 -1.25 5.41 -2.78
CA LEU A 276 -1.05 5.72 -4.20
C LEU A 276 -2.29 5.42 -5.04
N TYR A 277 -2.80 4.19 -4.97
CA TYR A 277 -3.75 3.69 -5.96
C TYR A 277 -5.21 3.77 -5.49
N GLY A 278 -5.44 3.88 -4.18
CA GLY A 278 -6.76 4.14 -3.62
C GLY A 278 -7.08 5.62 -3.48
N MET A 279 -6.09 6.47 -3.26
CA MET A 279 -6.28 7.89 -3.03
C MET A 279 -5.75 8.75 -4.18
N ARG A 280 -4.43 8.73 -4.44
CA ARG A 280 -3.82 9.67 -5.41
C ARG A 280 -4.23 9.38 -6.85
N LEU A 281 -4.35 8.10 -7.25
CA LEU A 281 -4.77 7.72 -8.59
C LEU A 281 -6.15 8.28 -8.97
N PRO A 282 -7.26 7.98 -8.24
CA PRO A 282 -8.58 8.51 -8.59
C PRO A 282 -8.62 10.05 -8.59
N LEU A 283 -7.94 10.70 -7.65
CA LEU A 283 -7.86 12.16 -7.62
C LEU A 283 -7.11 12.73 -8.84
N HIS A 284 -6.04 12.06 -9.27
CA HIS A 284 -5.25 12.47 -10.42
C HIS A 284 -6.06 12.40 -11.73
N ILE A 285 -6.74 11.30 -11.97
CA ILE A 285 -7.50 11.06 -13.21
C ILE A 285 -8.88 11.73 -13.21
N GLY A 286 -9.30 12.39 -12.13
CA GLY A 286 -10.65 12.94 -11.98
C GLY A 286 -11.70 11.83 -11.84
N GLY A 287 -11.33 10.69 -11.26
CA GLY A 287 -12.18 9.53 -11.06
C GLY A 287 -13.07 9.59 -9.83
N HIS A 288 -13.70 8.47 -9.54
CA HIS A 288 -14.49 8.23 -8.35
C HIS A 288 -13.91 7.01 -7.61
N VAL A 289 -13.67 7.09 -6.31
CA VAL A 289 -13.26 5.94 -5.52
C VAL A 289 -14.36 5.51 -4.56
N VAL A 290 -14.58 4.21 -4.50
CA VAL A 290 -15.46 3.55 -3.52
C VAL A 290 -14.58 2.83 -2.51
N PHE A 291 -14.62 3.24 -1.26
CA PHE A 291 -13.82 2.66 -0.19
C PHE A 291 -14.59 1.61 0.59
N GLN A 292 -13.89 0.54 0.95
CA GLN A 292 -14.24 -0.30 2.10
C GLN A 292 -13.17 -0.09 3.19
N ASP A 293 -13.57 0.17 4.41
CA ASP A 293 -12.68 0.31 5.57
C ASP A 293 -12.47 -1.02 6.30
N VAL A 294 -13.38 -1.96 6.10
CA VAL A 294 -13.27 -3.35 6.50
C VAL A 294 -13.57 -4.21 5.29
N TRP A 295 -12.65 -5.08 4.91
CA TRP A 295 -12.84 -5.96 3.77
C TRP A 295 -13.99 -6.93 3.99
N ASP A 296 -14.93 -6.94 3.06
CA ASP A 296 -16.01 -7.90 2.94
C ASP A 296 -16.21 -8.23 1.45
N PRO A 297 -15.91 -9.45 0.98
CA PRO A 297 -16.00 -9.81 -0.42
C PRO A 297 -17.46 -9.85 -0.94
N VAL A 298 -18.46 -10.13 -0.08
CA VAL A 298 -19.87 -10.13 -0.46
C VAL A 298 -20.35 -8.70 -0.69
N GLU A 299 -19.99 -7.79 0.22
CA GLU A 299 -20.26 -6.36 0.04
C GLU A 299 -19.57 -5.84 -1.22
N PHE A 300 -18.30 -6.18 -1.44
CA PHE A 300 -17.54 -5.75 -2.63
C PHE A 300 -18.23 -6.12 -3.94
N VAL A 301 -18.71 -7.34 -4.07
CA VAL A 301 -19.46 -7.81 -5.24
C VAL A 301 -20.72 -6.93 -5.47
N GLY A 302 -21.46 -6.60 -4.42
CA GLY A 302 -22.59 -5.68 -4.48
C GLY A 302 -22.21 -4.24 -4.85
N LEU A 303 -21.04 -3.77 -4.37
CA LEU A 303 -20.52 -2.44 -4.72
C LEU A 303 -20.09 -2.34 -6.19
N ILE A 304 -19.57 -3.42 -6.80
CA ILE A 304 -19.26 -3.47 -8.23
C ILE A 304 -20.52 -3.18 -9.04
N GLU A 305 -21.60 -3.90 -8.77
CA GLU A 305 -22.87 -3.73 -9.46
C GLU A 305 -23.47 -2.33 -9.23
N LYS A 306 -23.53 -1.90 -7.96
CA LYS A 306 -24.14 -0.64 -7.55
C LYS A 306 -23.44 0.59 -8.11
N HIS A 307 -22.11 0.62 -8.04
CA HIS A 307 -21.30 1.79 -8.41
C HIS A 307 -20.61 1.65 -9.76
N ARG A 308 -20.81 0.52 -10.47
CA ARG A 308 -20.17 0.23 -11.77
C ARG A 308 -18.64 0.32 -11.66
N ILE A 309 -18.07 -0.28 -10.61
CA ILE A 309 -16.62 -0.30 -10.37
C ILE A 309 -15.91 -0.92 -11.58
N GLN A 310 -14.87 -0.24 -12.07
CA GLN A 310 -14.11 -0.65 -13.26
C GLN A 310 -12.72 -1.20 -12.89
N LEU A 311 -12.12 -0.64 -11.85
CA LEU A 311 -10.74 -0.89 -11.44
C LEU A 311 -10.67 -1.14 -9.94
N SER A 312 -9.96 -2.18 -9.54
CA SER A 312 -9.61 -2.42 -8.15
C SER A 312 -8.20 -2.97 -8.02
N MET A 313 -7.62 -2.88 -6.82
CA MET A 313 -6.31 -3.41 -6.49
C MET A 313 -6.34 -4.06 -5.11
N GLY A 314 -5.63 -5.16 -4.98
CA GLY A 314 -5.50 -5.87 -3.71
C GLY A 314 -4.43 -6.94 -3.76
N ALA A 315 -4.18 -7.57 -2.61
CA ALA A 315 -3.32 -8.74 -2.53
C ALA A 315 -4.07 -10.00 -2.97
N THR A 316 -3.33 -11.09 -3.21
CA THR A 316 -3.87 -12.39 -3.62
C THR A 316 -5.05 -12.90 -2.76
N PRO A 317 -5.07 -12.73 -1.43
CA PRO A 317 -6.23 -13.12 -0.62
C PRO A 317 -7.53 -12.41 -1.02
N PHE A 318 -7.51 -11.14 -1.41
CA PHE A 318 -8.71 -10.43 -1.86
C PHE A 318 -9.34 -11.10 -3.10
N LEU A 319 -8.50 -11.51 -4.07
CA LEU A 319 -8.97 -12.25 -5.24
C LEU A 319 -9.56 -13.62 -4.84
N ALA A 320 -8.86 -14.34 -3.96
CA ALA A 320 -9.32 -15.64 -3.46
C ALA A 320 -10.69 -15.53 -2.80
N ASP A 321 -10.88 -14.54 -1.94
CA ASP A 321 -12.13 -14.30 -1.23
C ASP A 321 -13.28 -14.01 -2.21
N VAL A 322 -13.07 -13.15 -3.20
CA VAL A 322 -14.07 -12.85 -4.23
C VAL A 322 -14.46 -14.11 -5.02
N LEU A 323 -13.47 -14.91 -5.44
CA LEU A 323 -13.75 -16.15 -6.18
C LEU A 323 -14.51 -17.20 -5.35
N ASN A 324 -14.55 -17.05 -4.02
CA ASN A 324 -15.27 -17.94 -3.10
C ASN A 324 -16.66 -17.41 -2.70
N VAL A 325 -17.09 -16.24 -3.20
CA VAL A 325 -18.45 -15.73 -2.96
C VAL A 325 -19.46 -16.66 -3.62
N GLY A 326 -20.36 -17.24 -2.81
CA GLY A 326 -21.24 -18.33 -3.25
C GLY A 326 -22.30 -17.94 -4.31
N ASN A 327 -22.67 -16.66 -4.40
CA ASN A 327 -23.65 -16.11 -5.32
C ASN A 327 -23.04 -15.17 -6.37
N LEU A 328 -21.77 -15.36 -6.71
CA LEU A 328 -21.05 -14.47 -7.64
C LEU A 328 -21.75 -14.33 -9.00
N ALA A 329 -22.34 -15.40 -9.49
CA ALA A 329 -23.05 -15.43 -10.78
C ALA A 329 -24.41 -14.67 -10.78
N ASP A 330 -24.92 -14.30 -9.60
CA ASP A 330 -26.19 -13.56 -9.48
C ASP A 330 -25.98 -12.03 -9.63
N HIS A 331 -24.73 -11.56 -9.70
CA HIS A 331 -24.37 -10.15 -9.77
C HIS A 331 -23.87 -9.75 -11.15
N ASP A 332 -24.16 -8.50 -11.55
CA ASP A 332 -23.58 -7.91 -12.77
C ASP A 332 -22.17 -7.36 -12.51
N LEU A 333 -21.17 -8.19 -12.78
CA LEU A 333 -19.75 -7.84 -12.66
C LEU A 333 -19.14 -7.30 -13.96
N SER A 334 -19.93 -7.04 -15.00
CA SER A 334 -19.45 -6.65 -16.34
C SER A 334 -18.66 -5.35 -16.37
N SER A 335 -18.87 -4.46 -15.39
CA SER A 335 -18.11 -3.23 -15.26
C SER A 335 -16.71 -3.41 -14.70
N TRP A 336 -16.45 -4.49 -13.95
CA TRP A 336 -15.16 -4.73 -13.32
C TRP A 336 -14.16 -5.29 -14.33
N GLN A 337 -13.34 -4.40 -14.91
CA GLN A 337 -12.48 -4.70 -16.06
C GLN A 337 -11.05 -5.01 -15.66
N ARG A 338 -10.58 -4.49 -14.51
CA ARG A 338 -9.19 -4.65 -14.04
C ARG A 338 -9.14 -4.98 -12.56
N PHE A 339 -8.36 -6.00 -12.25
CA PHE A 339 -7.88 -6.26 -10.89
C PHE A 339 -6.36 -6.35 -10.92
N LEU A 340 -5.68 -5.40 -10.28
CA LEU A 340 -4.25 -5.51 -10.06
C LEU A 340 -3.98 -6.30 -8.79
N CYS A 341 -3.33 -7.43 -8.93
CA CYS A 341 -2.93 -8.30 -7.84
C CYS A 341 -1.45 -8.12 -7.55
N ALA A 342 -1.13 -7.59 -6.37
CA ALA A 342 0.26 -7.34 -5.98
C ALA A 342 0.51 -7.78 -4.53
N GLY A 343 1.78 -7.98 -4.18
CA GLY A 343 2.18 -8.29 -2.82
C GLY A 343 2.39 -9.78 -2.54
N ALA A 344 1.88 -10.67 -3.38
CA ALA A 344 2.20 -12.09 -3.42
C ALA A 344 1.91 -12.62 -4.83
N ALA A 345 2.60 -13.68 -5.25
CA ALA A 345 2.34 -14.32 -6.53
C ALA A 345 0.91 -14.88 -6.58
N ILE A 346 0.34 -14.88 -7.78
CA ILE A 346 -0.98 -15.45 -8.04
C ILE A 346 -0.79 -16.93 -8.42
N PRO A 347 -1.33 -17.87 -7.63
CA PRO A 347 -1.28 -19.30 -8.01
C PRO A 347 -1.98 -19.53 -9.35
N ARG A 348 -1.39 -20.38 -10.21
CA ARG A 348 -1.97 -20.72 -11.53
C ARG A 348 -3.45 -21.15 -11.44
N PRO A 349 -3.85 -22.07 -10.54
CA PRO A 349 -5.26 -22.48 -10.44
C PRO A 349 -6.20 -21.32 -10.10
N MET A 350 -5.74 -20.36 -9.30
CA MET A 350 -6.54 -19.18 -8.95
C MET A 350 -6.73 -18.27 -10.17
N LEU A 351 -5.68 -18.04 -10.96
CA LEU A 351 -5.79 -17.24 -12.17
C LEU A 351 -6.69 -17.90 -13.22
N GLU A 352 -6.56 -19.23 -13.42
CA GLU A 352 -7.44 -20.01 -14.31
C GLU A 352 -8.92 -19.92 -13.88
N ARG A 353 -9.18 -20.06 -12.58
CA ARG A 353 -10.52 -19.88 -12.02
C ARG A 353 -11.04 -18.45 -12.18
N ALA A 354 -10.18 -17.44 -12.01
CA ALA A 354 -10.56 -16.04 -12.24
C ALA A 354 -10.95 -15.79 -13.70
N LEU A 355 -10.23 -16.36 -14.67
CA LEU A 355 -10.57 -16.27 -16.10
C LEU A 355 -11.94 -16.90 -16.42
N GLU A 356 -12.31 -17.97 -15.71
CA GLU A 356 -13.60 -18.64 -15.88
C GLU A 356 -14.75 -17.85 -15.25
N LEU A 357 -14.60 -17.40 -13.99
CA LEU A 357 -15.66 -16.80 -13.21
C LEU A 357 -15.81 -15.28 -13.44
N LEU A 358 -14.75 -14.61 -13.88
CA LEU A 358 -14.68 -13.16 -14.07
C LEU A 358 -14.26 -12.81 -15.51
N PRO A 359 -15.04 -13.21 -16.54
CA PRO A 359 -14.63 -13.08 -17.94
C PRO A 359 -14.44 -11.61 -18.40
N ALA A 360 -15.07 -10.65 -17.73
CA ALA A 360 -14.90 -9.22 -18.00
C ALA A 360 -13.66 -8.63 -17.31
N CYS A 361 -13.13 -9.29 -16.27
CA CYS A 361 -12.03 -8.78 -15.46
C CYS A 361 -10.69 -9.36 -15.88
N THR A 362 -9.77 -8.49 -16.29
CA THR A 362 -8.38 -8.88 -16.49
C THR A 362 -7.62 -8.76 -15.17
N VAL A 363 -7.21 -9.89 -14.62
CA VAL A 363 -6.30 -9.94 -13.46
C VAL A 363 -4.88 -9.73 -13.95
N LEU A 364 -4.22 -8.69 -13.45
CA LEU A 364 -2.83 -8.36 -13.75
C LEU A 364 -1.95 -8.59 -12.53
N PRO A 365 -0.86 -9.35 -12.65
CA PRO A 365 0.14 -9.44 -11.61
C PRO A 365 0.99 -8.17 -11.58
N GLY A 366 1.52 -7.84 -10.41
CA GLY A 366 2.47 -6.75 -10.26
C GLY A 366 3.34 -6.91 -9.02
N TRP A 367 4.57 -6.40 -9.12
CA TRP A 367 5.49 -6.32 -8.00
C TRP A 367 5.87 -4.87 -7.74
N GLY A 368 6.01 -4.56 -6.47
CA GLY A 368 6.44 -3.26 -5.99
C GLY A 368 6.65 -3.25 -4.49
N MET A 369 7.21 -2.16 -4.02
CA MET A 369 7.50 -1.95 -2.60
C MET A 369 7.26 -0.48 -2.23
N THR A 370 7.30 -0.15 -0.95
CA THR A 370 7.09 1.22 -0.50
C THR A 370 8.06 2.20 -1.17
N GLU A 371 9.30 1.78 -1.37
CA GLU A 371 10.37 2.59 -1.93
C GLU A 371 10.21 2.95 -3.43
N CYS A 372 9.32 2.24 -4.16
CA CYS A 372 9.19 2.49 -5.61
C CYS A 372 7.74 2.43 -6.13
N GLY A 373 6.75 2.20 -5.25
CA GLY A 373 5.40 1.91 -5.70
C GLY A 373 5.35 0.63 -6.54
N LEU A 374 4.50 0.58 -7.55
CA LEU A 374 4.39 -0.52 -8.50
C LEU A 374 5.46 -0.36 -9.59
N LEU A 375 6.43 -1.26 -9.63
CA LEU A 375 7.58 -1.16 -10.53
C LEU A 375 7.53 -2.12 -11.71
N THR A 376 6.95 -3.32 -11.51
CA THR A 376 6.70 -4.26 -12.59
C THR A 376 5.23 -4.66 -12.63
N VAL A 377 4.68 -4.83 -13.83
CA VAL A 377 3.26 -5.15 -14.07
C VAL A 377 3.13 -6.03 -15.30
N GLY A 378 2.24 -7.02 -15.25
CA GLY A 378 1.72 -7.70 -16.43
C GLY A 378 0.97 -6.73 -17.34
N ARG A 379 0.88 -7.05 -18.62
CA ARG A 379 0.13 -6.23 -19.58
C ARG A 379 -1.25 -6.84 -19.85
N PRO A 380 -2.27 -6.03 -20.12
CA PRO A 380 -3.60 -6.54 -20.46
C PRO A 380 -3.61 -7.50 -21.65
N SER A 381 -2.69 -7.28 -22.59
CA SER A 381 -2.51 -8.11 -23.79
C SER A 381 -1.66 -9.37 -23.57
N ASP A 382 -1.09 -9.56 -22.37
CA ASP A 382 -0.20 -10.69 -22.10
C ASP A 382 -0.96 -12.03 -22.15
N PRO A 383 -0.34 -13.07 -22.73
CA PRO A 383 -0.85 -14.43 -22.64
C PRO A 383 -0.77 -14.95 -21.18
N LEU A 384 -1.47 -16.05 -20.90
CA LEU A 384 -1.58 -16.61 -19.55
C LEU A 384 -0.22 -16.85 -18.89
N GLU A 385 0.75 -17.39 -19.64
CA GLU A 385 2.09 -17.70 -19.12
C GLU A 385 2.83 -16.46 -18.60
N ARG A 386 2.65 -15.30 -19.24
CA ARG A 386 3.22 -14.04 -18.76
C ARG A 386 2.47 -13.45 -17.57
N ARG A 387 1.16 -13.72 -17.46
CA ARG A 387 0.36 -13.34 -16.29
C ARG A 387 0.67 -14.18 -15.04
N LEU A 388 1.42 -15.26 -15.18
CA LEU A 388 1.92 -16.07 -14.06
C LEU A 388 3.29 -15.60 -13.56
N THR A 389 3.84 -14.53 -14.12
CA THR A 389 5.02 -13.83 -13.63
C THR A 389 4.59 -12.63 -12.78
N ASP A 390 5.54 -11.88 -12.23
CA ASP A 390 5.27 -10.62 -11.54
C ASP A 390 5.40 -9.41 -12.49
N GLY A 391 5.28 -9.66 -13.81
CA GLY A 391 5.29 -8.65 -14.86
C GLY A 391 6.68 -8.18 -15.26
N ARG A 392 6.73 -7.07 -16.00
CA ARG A 392 7.96 -6.40 -16.44
C ARG A 392 7.92 -4.91 -16.07
N ALA A 393 9.07 -4.28 -16.05
CA ALA A 393 9.23 -2.88 -15.68
C ALA A 393 8.27 -1.94 -16.43
N VAL A 394 7.81 -0.90 -15.74
CA VAL A 394 6.89 0.12 -16.25
C VAL A 394 7.63 1.42 -16.57
N ASP A 395 7.20 2.09 -17.63
CA ASP A 395 7.72 3.38 -18.11
C ASP A 395 9.27 3.40 -18.21
N ASP A 396 9.93 4.39 -17.59
CA ASP A 396 11.38 4.57 -17.58
C ASP A 396 12.10 3.85 -16.41
N ASN A 397 11.36 3.00 -15.69
CA ASN A 397 11.95 2.21 -14.63
C ASN A 397 12.61 0.96 -15.19
N GLU A 398 13.68 0.52 -14.56
CA GLU A 398 14.46 -0.64 -14.95
C GLU A 398 14.60 -1.60 -13.78
N VAL A 399 14.59 -2.88 -14.08
CA VAL A 399 14.92 -3.96 -13.15
C VAL A 399 16.03 -4.82 -13.72
N ARG A 400 16.85 -5.38 -12.85
CA ARG A 400 17.84 -6.41 -13.21
C ARG A 400 17.95 -7.44 -12.10
N VAL A 401 18.34 -8.64 -12.48
CA VAL A 401 18.69 -9.70 -11.53
C VAL A 401 20.20 -9.88 -11.60
N VAL A 402 20.89 -9.91 -10.47
CA VAL A 402 22.34 -10.06 -10.40
C VAL A 402 22.71 -11.28 -9.57
N ASP A 403 23.85 -11.90 -9.92
CA ASP A 403 24.43 -12.99 -9.16
C ASP A 403 25.22 -12.48 -7.92
N GLU A 404 25.86 -13.38 -7.19
CA GLU A 404 26.68 -13.07 -6.01
C GLU A 404 27.89 -12.16 -6.32
N ALA A 405 28.35 -12.12 -7.58
CA ALA A 405 29.43 -11.23 -8.02
C ALA A 405 28.90 -9.83 -8.41
N GLY A 406 27.58 -9.65 -8.47
CA GLY A 406 26.92 -8.43 -8.92
C GLY A 406 26.76 -8.32 -10.43
N ASP A 407 27.04 -9.40 -11.18
CA ASP A 407 26.90 -9.44 -12.62
C ASP A 407 25.44 -9.76 -13.03
N PRO A 408 24.85 -9.05 -14.02
CA PRO A 408 23.51 -9.33 -14.49
C PRO A 408 23.35 -10.75 -15.05
N VAL A 409 22.28 -11.44 -14.62
CA VAL A 409 21.94 -12.79 -15.09
C VAL A 409 20.53 -12.82 -15.70
N THR A 410 20.31 -13.77 -16.61
CA THR A 410 19.01 -14.02 -17.27
C THR A 410 18.68 -15.50 -17.15
N ASP A 411 17.40 -15.82 -16.93
CA ASP A 411 16.90 -17.19 -16.71
C ASP A 411 17.59 -17.93 -15.54
N ALA A 412 18.15 -17.15 -14.62
CA ALA A 412 18.77 -17.64 -13.38
C ALA A 412 18.28 -16.80 -12.19
N GLU A 413 18.24 -17.42 -11.01
CA GLU A 413 17.87 -16.75 -9.78
C GLU A 413 19.02 -15.88 -9.27
N GLY A 414 18.69 -14.67 -8.82
CA GLY A 414 19.65 -13.75 -8.21
C GLY A 414 18.95 -12.63 -7.44
N ASP A 415 19.73 -11.66 -6.99
CA ASP A 415 19.22 -10.50 -6.25
C ASP A 415 18.57 -9.50 -7.21
N LEU A 416 17.34 -9.09 -6.88
CA LEU A 416 16.57 -8.13 -7.67
C LEU A 416 17.00 -6.71 -7.33
N GLN A 417 17.42 -5.97 -8.33
CA GLN A 417 17.76 -4.55 -8.23
C GLN A 417 16.90 -3.72 -9.16
N CYS A 418 16.64 -2.47 -8.79
CA CYS A 418 15.86 -1.55 -9.60
C CYS A 418 16.44 -0.14 -9.64
N ARG A 419 16.08 0.62 -10.70
CA ARG A 419 16.35 2.06 -10.82
C ARG A 419 15.28 2.72 -11.67
N GLY A 420 15.11 4.04 -11.54
CA GLY A 420 14.15 4.81 -12.33
C GLY A 420 13.68 6.06 -11.65
N SER A 421 12.68 6.70 -12.24
CA SER A 421 12.12 7.97 -11.77
C SER A 421 11.13 7.80 -10.60
N ALA A 422 10.59 6.59 -10.39
CA ALA A 422 9.63 6.28 -9.32
C ALA A 422 10.29 5.94 -7.97
N LEU A 423 11.62 5.84 -7.91
CA LEU A 423 12.33 5.51 -6.68
C LEU A 423 12.27 6.64 -5.65
N PHE A 424 12.09 6.26 -4.41
CA PHE A 424 11.95 7.16 -3.25
C PHE A 424 13.09 8.19 -3.12
N ALA A 425 12.83 9.25 -2.35
CA ALA A 425 13.80 10.31 -2.11
C ALA A 425 14.87 9.96 -1.07
N GLY A 426 14.77 8.81 -0.43
CA GLY A 426 15.68 8.32 0.60
C GLY A 426 14.97 7.93 1.88
N TYR A 427 15.72 7.31 2.78
CA TYR A 427 15.24 6.99 4.13
C TYR A 427 15.45 8.18 5.07
N MET A 428 14.54 8.37 6.00
CA MET A 428 14.63 9.40 7.03
C MET A 428 15.91 9.30 7.88
N ALA A 429 16.52 8.11 7.97
CA ALA A 429 17.79 7.86 8.65
C ALA A 429 18.99 8.57 8.00
N GLY A 430 18.80 9.23 6.85
CA GLY A 430 19.79 10.05 6.18
C GLY A 430 20.46 9.40 4.96
N ARG A 431 21.29 10.19 4.28
CA ARG A 431 21.94 9.80 3.01
C ARG A 431 22.87 8.62 3.15
N GLU A 432 23.68 8.60 4.22
CA GLU A 432 24.66 7.55 4.43
C GLU A 432 23.98 6.18 4.56
N PHE A 433 22.91 6.10 5.34
CA PHE A 433 22.12 4.88 5.46
C PHE A 433 21.46 4.49 4.13
N THR A 434 20.91 5.44 3.40
CA THR A 434 20.26 5.20 2.10
C THR A 434 21.27 4.72 1.06
N SER A 435 22.48 5.30 1.02
CA SER A 435 23.52 4.93 0.04
C SER A 435 24.01 3.50 0.17
N GLN A 436 23.94 2.90 1.36
CA GLN A 436 24.29 1.49 1.59
C GLN A 436 23.37 0.51 0.83
N HIS A 437 22.14 0.96 0.50
CA HIS A 437 21.15 0.18 -0.23
C HIS A 437 21.11 0.55 -1.72
N TRP A 438 22.00 1.45 -2.17
CA TRP A 438 21.96 2.00 -3.52
C TRP A 438 23.37 2.02 -4.19
N PRO A 439 24.00 0.85 -4.32
CA PRO A 439 25.29 0.77 -5.00
C PRO A 439 25.14 1.07 -6.49
N ASP A 440 26.06 1.84 -7.06
CA ASP A 440 26.18 2.09 -8.51
C ASP A 440 24.90 2.59 -9.20
N GLY A 441 24.02 3.31 -8.47
CA GLY A 441 22.75 3.83 -8.99
C GLY A 441 21.64 2.79 -9.12
N TRP A 442 21.85 1.56 -8.66
CA TRP A 442 20.83 0.51 -8.55
C TRP A 442 20.43 0.32 -7.08
N PHE A 443 19.13 0.32 -6.83
CA PHE A 443 18.60 0.07 -5.50
C PHE A 443 18.44 -1.45 -5.30
N ASP A 444 19.04 -1.95 -4.24
CA ASP A 444 18.88 -3.35 -3.80
C ASP A 444 17.54 -3.50 -3.08
N THR A 445 16.64 -4.29 -3.66
CA THR A 445 15.29 -4.47 -3.15
C THR A 445 15.21 -5.42 -1.96
N GLY A 446 16.23 -6.27 -1.77
CA GLY A 446 16.23 -7.38 -0.82
C GLY A 446 15.31 -8.54 -1.22
N ASP A 447 14.72 -8.50 -2.42
CA ASP A 447 13.98 -9.61 -3.02
C ASP A 447 14.87 -10.37 -4.01
N ARG A 448 14.63 -11.68 -4.16
CA ARG A 448 15.26 -12.53 -5.18
C ARG A 448 14.26 -12.80 -6.28
N ALA A 449 14.76 -12.85 -7.51
CA ALA A 449 13.91 -13.08 -8.67
C ALA A 449 14.65 -13.85 -9.77
N ILE A 450 13.89 -14.36 -10.73
CA ILE A 450 14.37 -14.83 -12.03
C ILE A 450 13.82 -13.87 -13.06
N MET A 451 14.65 -13.35 -13.96
CA MET A 451 14.25 -12.50 -15.08
C MET A 451 14.50 -13.22 -16.39
N ASN A 452 13.47 -13.32 -17.22
CA ASN A 452 13.62 -13.92 -18.55
C ASN A 452 14.15 -12.90 -19.59
N ALA A 453 14.48 -13.38 -20.80
CA ALA A 453 15.01 -12.54 -21.88
C ALA A 453 14.04 -11.43 -22.35
N ASP A 454 12.74 -11.55 -22.11
CA ASP A 454 11.73 -10.53 -22.42
C ASP A 454 11.56 -9.48 -21.30
N GLY A 455 12.32 -9.58 -20.20
CA GLY A 455 12.30 -8.67 -19.05
C GLY A 455 11.17 -8.93 -18.06
N TYR A 456 10.46 -10.07 -18.16
CA TYR A 456 9.48 -10.48 -17.15
C TYR A 456 10.19 -11.11 -15.97
N ILE A 457 9.81 -10.67 -14.75
CA ILE A 457 10.37 -11.22 -13.51
C ILE A 457 9.40 -12.21 -12.87
N ALA A 458 9.96 -13.17 -12.16
CA ALA A 458 9.24 -14.03 -11.21
C ALA A 458 9.95 -13.95 -9.86
N ILE A 459 9.26 -13.47 -8.84
CA ILE A 459 9.80 -13.35 -7.50
C ILE A 459 9.99 -14.74 -6.90
N ALA A 460 11.22 -15.06 -6.54
CA ALA A 460 11.59 -16.34 -5.92
C ALA A 460 11.49 -16.29 -4.37
N GLY A 461 11.53 -15.10 -3.78
CA GLY A 461 11.43 -14.90 -2.34
C GLY A 461 12.20 -13.67 -1.88
N ARG A 462 12.48 -13.61 -0.58
CA ARG A 462 13.38 -12.59 -0.01
C ARG A 462 14.71 -13.21 0.34
N SER A 463 15.78 -12.45 0.12
CA SER A 463 17.15 -12.89 0.47
C SER A 463 17.28 -13.31 1.94
N LYS A 464 16.44 -12.76 2.82
CA LYS A 464 16.42 -13.08 4.27
C LYS A 464 15.45 -14.21 4.66
N ASP A 465 14.60 -14.65 3.73
CA ASP A 465 13.63 -15.74 3.95
C ASP A 465 14.09 -17.05 3.28
N LEU A 466 15.31 -17.08 2.77
CA LEU A 466 15.94 -18.30 2.26
C LEU A 466 16.12 -19.32 3.38
N VAL A 467 15.94 -20.58 3.03
CA VAL A 467 16.36 -21.72 3.85
C VAL A 467 17.63 -22.27 3.21
N ILE A 468 18.76 -22.15 3.88
CA ILE A 468 20.05 -22.66 3.39
C ILE A 468 20.32 -24.01 3.99
N ARG A 469 19.87 -25.06 3.30
CA ARG A 469 19.95 -26.43 3.78
C ARG A 469 21.19 -27.14 3.25
N GLY A 470 22.15 -27.38 4.16
CA GLY A 470 23.39 -28.10 3.79
C GLY A 470 24.25 -27.36 2.75
N GLY A 471 24.12 -26.03 2.67
CA GLY A 471 24.80 -25.18 1.69
C GLY A 471 24.04 -24.96 0.38
N GLU A 472 22.85 -25.55 0.24
CA GLU A 472 21.97 -25.35 -0.92
C GLU A 472 20.76 -24.49 -0.56
N ASN A 473 20.40 -23.57 -1.44
CA ASN A 473 19.19 -22.74 -1.30
C ASN A 473 17.95 -23.56 -1.61
N VAL A 474 17.03 -23.62 -0.67
CA VAL A 474 15.70 -24.23 -0.89
C VAL A 474 14.80 -23.21 -1.60
N PRO A 475 14.18 -23.53 -2.73
CA PRO A 475 13.23 -22.65 -3.43
C PRO A 475 11.89 -22.66 -2.65
N VAL A 476 11.91 -21.99 -1.48
CA VAL A 476 10.81 -21.99 -0.50
C VAL A 476 9.49 -21.66 -1.17
N LYS A 477 9.47 -20.65 -2.05
CA LYS A 477 8.24 -20.23 -2.73
C LYS A 477 7.67 -21.30 -3.65
N GLU A 478 8.51 -21.99 -4.41
CA GLU A 478 8.05 -23.08 -5.29
C GLU A 478 7.42 -24.21 -4.48
N VAL A 479 8.02 -24.55 -3.34
CA VAL A 479 7.49 -25.56 -2.43
C VAL A 479 6.17 -25.12 -1.81
N GLU A 480 6.05 -23.88 -1.38
CA GLU A 480 4.80 -23.28 -0.89
C GLU A 480 3.71 -23.32 -1.96
N ASP A 481 4.02 -22.93 -3.20
CA ASP A 481 3.10 -22.91 -4.33
C ASP A 481 2.61 -24.34 -4.69
N VAL A 482 3.45 -25.34 -4.52
CA VAL A 482 3.04 -26.75 -4.67
C VAL A 482 2.12 -27.18 -3.53
N LEU A 483 2.50 -26.89 -2.28
CA LEU A 483 1.71 -27.25 -1.10
C LEU A 483 0.33 -26.58 -1.07
N LEU A 484 0.18 -25.36 -1.60
CA LEU A 484 -1.12 -24.70 -1.75
C LEU A 484 -2.11 -25.44 -2.65
N ARG A 485 -1.66 -26.40 -3.46
CA ARG A 485 -2.54 -27.29 -4.26
C ARG A 485 -3.05 -28.49 -3.49
N HIS A 486 -2.51 -28.74 -2.31
CA HIS A 486 -2.96 -29.85 -1.47
C HIS A 486 -4.33 -29.52 -0.85
N PRO A 487 -5.34 -30.44 -0.94
CA PRO A 487 -6.73 -30.14 -0.52
C PRO A 487 -6.88 -29.74 0.95
N ALA A 488 -5.99 -30.21 1.82
CA ALA A 488 -6.02 -29.89 3.25
C ALA A 488 -5.26 -28.61 3.62
N VAL A 489 -4.60 -27.93 2.67
CA VAL A 489 -3.80 -26.72 2.91
C VAL A 489 -4.59 -25.47 2.51
N GLY A 490 -4.95 -24.64 3.48
CA GLY A 490 -5.58 -23.36 3.24
C GLY A 490 -4.53 -22.25 2.98
N VAL A 491 -3.56 -22.14 3.89
CA VAL A 491 -2.43 -21.21 3.78
C VAL A 491 -1.16 -21.93 4.26
N VAL A 492 -0.03 -21.65 3.63
CA VAL A 492 1.27 -22.21 4.01
C VAL A 492 2.36 -21.14 3.97
N ALA A 493 3.31 -21.24 4.91
CA ALA A 493 4.55 -20.51 4.88
C ALA A 493 5.69 -21.38 5.40
N ILE A 494 6.78 -21.47 4.65
CA ILE A 494 7.98 -22.18 5.06
C ILE A 494 9.01 -21.16 5.55
N VAL A 495 9.60 -21.43 6.71
CA VAL A 495 10.66 -20.61 7.30
C VAL A 495 11.86 -21.45 7.66
N ALA A 496 13.02 -20.81 7.65
CA ALA A 496 14.25 -21.42 8.12
C ALA A 496 14.19 -21.69 9.63
N LYS A 497 14.60 -22.89 10.03
CA LYS A 497 14.85 -23.29 11.41
C LYS A 497 16.31 -23.73 11.57
N PRO A 498 17.06 -23.25 12.57
CA PRO A 498 18.42 -23.70 12.81
C PRO A 498 18.51 -25.23 13.00
N HIS A 499 19.48 -25.87 12.37
CA HIS A 499 19.72 -27.30 12.46
C HIS A 499 21.21 -27.62 12.60
N GLU A 500 21.60 -28.38 13.63
CA GLU A 500 22.99 -28.63 14.02
C GLU A 500 23.89 -29.15 12.88
N ARG A 501 23.35 -30.03 12.03
CA ARG A 501 24.14 -30.67 10.95
C ARG A 501 24.00 -29.98 9.60
N LEU A 502 22.85 -29.40 9.30
CA LEU A 502 22.53 -28.88 7.97
C LEU A 502 22.59 -27.36 7.90
N GLY A 503 22.91 -26.67 9.00
CA GLY A 503 22.80 -25.24 9.13
C GLY A 503 21.35 -24.81 9.35
N GLU A 504 20.52 -25.04 8.36
CA GLU A 504 19.08 -24.79 8.44
C GLU A 504 18.26 -25.94 7.85
N ILE A 505 16.99 -26.02 8.24
CA ILE A 505 15.96 -26.86 7.67
C ILE A 505 14.68 -26.06 7.42
N GLY A 506 13.84 -26.53 6.50
CA GLY A 506 12.52 -25.94 6.26
C GLY A 506 11.50 -26.38 7.31
N CYS A 507 10.87 -25.43 8.00
CA CYS A 507 9.71 -25.67 8.84
C CYS A 507 8.46 -25.07 8.17
N ALA A 508 7.49 -25.94 7.81
CA ALA A 508 6.24 -25.51 7.21
C ALA A 508 5.24 -25.14 8.31
N PHE A 509 4.73 -23.92 8.27
CA PHE A 509 3.54 -23.51 9.01
C PHE A 509 2.34 -23.66 8.07
N VAL A 510 1.28 -24.32 8.53
CA VAL A 510 0.08 -24.59 7.72
C VAL A 510 -1.16 -24.21 8.50
N GLN A 511 -2.01 -23.41 7.87
CA GLN A 511 -3.40 -23.20 8.27
C GLN A 511 -4.25 -24.16 7.42
N PRO A 512 -4.92 -25.14 8.04
CA PRO A 512 -5.70 -26.14 7.31
C PRO A 512 -6.93 -25.53 6.61
N ALA A 513 -7.30 -26.08 5.44
CA ALA A 513 -8.57 -25.79 4.79
C ALA A 513 -9.75 -26.62 5.37
N GLY A 514 -9.42 -27.65 6.16
CA GLY A 514 -10.36 -28.57 6.81
C GLY A 514 -9.63 -29.35 7.91
N ASP A 515 -9.55 -30.67 7.80
CA ASP A 515 -8.73 -31.47 8.71
C ASP A 515 -7.24 -31.16 8.53
N ALA A 516 -6.52 -31.09 9.65
CA ALA A 516 -5.09 -30.73 9.62
C ALA A 516 -4.27 -31.86 8.96
N PRO A 517 -3.45 -31.56 7.94
CA PRO A 517 -2.59 -32.55 7.32
C PRO A 517 -1.42 -32.94 8.25
N SER A 518 -0.91 -34.13 8.09
CA SER A 518 0.37 -34.55 8.69
C SER A 518 1.55 -34.15 7.79
N LEU A 519 2.77 -34.11 8.36
CA LEU A 519 3.98 -33.89 7.57
C LEU A 519 4.16 -34.96 6.49
N ALA A 520 3.84 -36.22 6.81
CA ALA A 520 3.92 -37.33 5.85
C ALA A 520 3.01 -37.11 4.63
N GLU A 521 1.76 -36.71 4.84
CA GLU A 521 0.82 -36.42 3.74
C GLU A 521 1.33 -35.28 2.85
N LEU A 522 1.91 -34.20 3.44
CA LEU A 522 2.48 -33.12 2.68
C LEU A 522 3.72 -33.54 1.88
N THR A 523 4.61 -34.35 2.48
CA THR A 523 5.81 -34.84 1.78
C THR A 523 5.48 -35.86 0.69
N ASP A 524 4.51 -36.74 0.91
CA ASP A 524 4.00 -37.68 -0.12
C ASP A 524 3.37 -36.89 -1.29
N PHE A 525 2.67 -35.81 -0.99
CA PHE A 525 2.14 -34.92 -2.01
C PHE A 525 3.26 -34.24 -2.82
N LEU A 526 4.29 -33.69 -2.15
CA LEU A 526 5.46 -33.11 -2.83
C LEU A 526 6.17 -34.13 -3.71
N GLU A 527 6.30 -35.39 -3.26
CA GLU A 527 6.87 -36.47 -4.06
C GLU A 527 6.01 -36.72 -5.31
N SER A 528 4.69 -36.76 -5.16
CA SER A 528 3.75 -36.95 -6.29
C SER A 528 3.82 -35.82 -7.32
N GLN A 529 4.24 -34.63 -6.90
CA GLN A 529 4.45 -33.45 -7.75
C GLN A 529 5.89 -33.34 -8.27
N ASN A 530 6.74 -34.36 -8.05
CA ASN A 530 8.15 -34.40 -8.45
C ASN A 530 9.02 -33.28 -7.85
N VAL A 531 8.68 -32.76 -6.68
CA VAL A 531 9.52 -31.82 -5.97
C VAL A 531 10.74 -32.54 -5.40
N THR A 532 11.91 -31.98 -5.62
CA THR A 532 13.19 -32.56 -5.12
C THR A 532 13.14 -32.71 -3.60
N ARG A 533 13.48 -33.90 -3.11
CA ARG A 533 13.38 -34.25 -1.68
C ARG A 533 14.18 -33.33 -0.75
N GLN A 534 15.29 -32.75 -1.25
CA GLN A 534 16.11 -31.80 -0.50
C GLN A 534 15.37 -30.51 -0.15
N PHE A 535 14.31 -30.18 -0.87
CA PHE A 535 13.52 -28.96 -0.71
C PHE A 535 12.30 -29.14 0.21
N TRP A 536 12.02 -30.38 0.61
CA TRP A 536 10.86 -30.68 1.45
C TRP A 536 11.05 -30.10 2.86
N PRO A 537 9.98 -29.60 3.49
CA PRO A 537 10.04 -29.23 4.89
C PRO A 537 10.26 -30.48 5.76
N GLU A 538 11.09 -30.36 6.77
CA GLU A 538 11.35 -31.42 7.74
C GLU A 538 10.48 -31.31 8.98
N GLU A 539 9.85 -30.16 9.20
CA GLU A 539 8.93 -29.93 10.31
C GLU A 539 7.64 -29.29 9.85
N LEU A 540 6.57 -29.55 10.60
CA LEU A 540 5.24 -29.00 10.37
C LEU A 540 4.67 -28.42 11.66
N VAL A 541 4.18 -27.19 11.59
CA VAL A 541 3.44 -26.52 12.64
C VAL A 541 2.05 -26.16 12.11
N ILE A 542 1.01 -26.68 12.74
CA ILE A 542 -0.37 -26.28 12.42
C ILE A 542 -0.69 -25.00 13.19
N VAL A 543 -1.26 -24.02 12.48
CA VAL A 543 -1.67 -22.74 13.04
C VAL A 543 -3.15 -22.47 12.71
N ASP A 544 -3.86 -21.86 13.64
CA ASP A 544 -5.24 -21.43 13.41
C ASP A 544 -5.27 -20.14 12.57
N GLU A 545 -4.23 -19.28 12.72
CA GLU A 545 -4.13 -18.00 12.05
C GLU A 545 -2.66 -17.61 11.83
N PHE A 546 -2.37 -17.00 10.67
CA PHE A 546 -1.06 -16.42 10.36
C PHE A 546 -0.93 -14.99 10.87
N PRO A 547 0.27 -14.59 11.38
CA PRO A 547 0.58 -13.19 11.61
C PRO A 547 0.68 -12.48 10.25
N MET A 548 -0.24 -11.54 10.00
CA MET A 548 -0.31 -10.78 8.75
C MET A 548 0.10 -9.33 8.93
N THR A 549 0.62 -8.73 7.87
CA THR A 549 0.74 -7.27 7.77
C THR A 549 -0.63 -6.66 7.46
N PRO A 550 -0.78 -5.31 7.61
CA PRO A 550 -2.00 -4.62 7.20
C PRO A 550 -2.38 -4.82 5.73
N SER A 551 -1.39 -5.12 4.90
CA SER A 551 -1.56 -5.39 3.45
C SER A 551 -1.82 -6.87 3.13
N GLY A 552 -2.01 -7.75 4.14
CA GLY A 552 -2.31 -9.16 3.94
C GLY A 552 -1.08 -10.05 3.64
N LYS A 553 0.14 -9.58 3.95
CA LYS A 553 1.38 -10.39 3.79
C LYS A 553 1.70 -11.14 5.07
N ILE A 554 2.09 -12.41 4.96
CA ILE A 554 2.55 -13.22 6.10
C ILE A 554 3.85 -12.65 6.66
N GLN A 555 3.90 -12.45 7.97
CA GLN A 555 5.08 -11.99 8.71
C GLN A 555 5.96 -13.20 9.09
N LYS A 556 6.74 -13.73 8.12
CA LYS A 556 7.58 -14.92 8.32
C LYS A 556 8.56 -14.78 9.50
N TYR A 557 9.03 -13.58 9.81
CA TYR A 557 9.90 -13.34 10.96
C TYR A 557 9.22 -13.71 12.30
N ARG A 558 7.90 -13.44 12.44
CA ARG A 558 7.14 -13.85 13.64
C ARG A 558 6.91 -15.36 13.71
N LEU A 559 6.94 -16.04 12.57
CA LEU A 559 6.87 -17.51 12.56
C LEU A 559 8.20 -18.09 13.01
N ARG A 560 9.34 -17.49 12.60
CA ARG A 560 10.68 -17.89 13.09
C ARG A 560 10.81 -17.71 14.60
N GLU A 561 10.35 -16.60 15.17
CA GLU A 561 10.34 -16.36 16.62
C GLU A 561 9.55 -17.42 17.41
N ARG A 562 8.66 -18.18 16.80
CA ARG A 562 7.93 -19.29 17.45
C ARG A 562 8.72 -20.61 17.44
N LEU A 563 9.83 -20.68 16.71
CA LEU A 563 10.69 -21.87 16.61
C LEU A 563 11.91 -21.82 17.56
N ASP A 564 12.18 -20.65 18.12
CA ASP A 564 13.17 -20.42 19.18
C ASP A 564 12.56 -20.79 20.56
#